data_240744173e7ed87d1713c6afd61f5d60
#
_entry.id   240744173e7ed87d1713c6afd61f5d60
#
_cell.length_a   1.000
_cell.length_b   1.000
_cell.length_c   1.000
_cell.angle_alpha   90.00
_cell.angle_beta   90.00
_cell.angle_gamma   90.00
#
_symmetry.space_group_name_H-M   'P 1'
#
loop_
_entity.id
_entity.type
_entity.pdbx_description
1 polymer ?
#
loop_
_entity_poly.entity_id
_entity_poly.type
_entity_poly.pdbx_seq_one_letter_code
_entity_poly.pdbx_strand_id
1 'polypeptide(L)'
;MQDFNKKLKAPEKLGINKIFASTTESVNDDIGLTEISIYELIPYSNNPFKLYEGERLEEMKRSISRHGILQPILVREVEGNSKYEILAGHNRYNVAKILAENDERFLKVPVRILKNIDDVTAEIIVSESNMNQRSLNDLLPSEKAFVIATYYAAEKKQGLRTDLISRVNELLGKEDEIGSLTGKHKAALEFNLSPTSIAKYSKINTLDKRLKDNLNDGLFDIDTAYNLSFRTPEEQNIIYLYREGKNSKINRKNSLDIKKLETVTKENLDNILVKNKKEKENSVDKIVKKYFPDKNKDETVALLDKILEEYFSKNKDIVQHAEWSKAST
;
A
#
# COMPACT_ATOMS: atom_id res chain seq x y z
N MET A 1 21.15 -2.71 -37.88
CA MET A 1 20.36 -1.89 -36.95
C MET A 1 18.91 -2.31 -37.12
N GLN A 2 18.46 -3.28 -36.30
CA GLN A 2 17.09 -3.80 -36.34
C GLN A 2 16.20 -3.00 -35.42
N ASP A 3 15.04 -2.70 -35.97
CA ASP A 3 14.01 -1.80 -35.45
C ASP A 3 13.44 -2.28 -34.07
N PHE A 4 13.80 -1.61 -32.97
CA PHE A 4 13.33 -1.87 -31.61
C PHE A 4 11.94 -1.29 -31.30
N ASN A 5 11.22 -0.79 -32.30
CA ASN A 5 9.92 -0.15 -32.15
C ASN A 5 8.72 -1.07 -32.43
N LYS A 6 8.80 -2.36 -32.06
CA LYS A 6 7.58 -3.16 -32.00
C LYS A 6 6.79 -2.75 -30.76
N LYS A 7 5.75 -1.91 -30.95
CA LYS A 7 4.76 -1.57 -29.91
C LYS A 7 4.28 -2.87 -29.26
N LEU A 8 4.77 -3.13 -28.05
CA LEU A 8 4.21 -4.14 -27.17
C LEU A 8 2.74 -3.73 -26.93
N LYS A 9 1.80 -4.53 -27.40
CA LYS A 9 0.39 -4.39 -27.03
C LYS A 9 0.34 -4.46 -25.50
N ALA A 10 -0.38 -3.52 -24.89
CA ALA A 10 -0.65 -3.59 -23.45
C ALA A 10 -1.22 -4.98 -23.14
N PRO A 11 -0.76 -5.68 -22.09
CA PRO A 11 -1.28 -6.99 -21.73
C PRO A 11 -2.78 -6.87 -21.54
N GLU A 12 -3.55 -7.74 -22.18
CA GLU A 12 -4.98 -7.86 -21.92
C GLU A 12 -5.13 -8.12 -20.40
N LYS A 13 -5.92 -7.26 -19.74
CA LYS A 13 -6.21 -7.39 -18.31
C LYS A 13 -6.64 -8.84 -18.04
N LEU A 14 -5.90 -9.53 -17.18
CA LEU A 14 -6.31 -10.84 -16.65
C LEU A 14 -7.67 -10.67 -15.99
N GLY A 15 -8.74 -11.01 -16.72
CA GLY A 15 -10.08 -10.78 -16.20
C GLY A 15 -10.44 -11.88 -15.21
N ILE A 16 -10.61 -11.55 -13.92
CA ILE A 16 -11.32 -12.41 -12.94
C ILE A 16 -12.61 -12.95 -13.55
N ASN A 17 -13.28 -12.20 -14.43
CA ASN A 17 -14.44 -12.68 -15.18
C ASN A 17 -14.16 -13.98 -15.97
N LYS A 18 -12.94 -14.21 -16.48
CA LYS A 18 -12.58 -15.49 -17.12
C LYS A 18 -12.31 -16.59 -16.09
N ILE A 19 -11.67 -16.27 -14.98
CA ILE A 19 -11.49 -17.22 -13.86
C ILE A 19 -12.85 -17.62 -13.31
N PHE A 20 -13.79 -16.67 -13.17
CA PHE A 20 -15.16 -16.94 -12.72
C PHE A 20 -15.99 -17.68 -13.76
N ALA A 21 -15.88 -17.36 -15.04
CA ALA A 21 -16.59 -18.06 -16.10
C ALA A 21 -16.10 -19.51 -16.25
N SER A 22 -14.78 -19.74 -16.20
CA SER A 22 -14.21 -21.07 -16.36
C SER A 22 -14.33 -21.96 -15.12
N THR A 23 -14.37 -21.36 -13.91
CA THR A 23 -14.70 -22.11 -12.69
C THR A 23 -16.18 -22.56 -12.71
N THR A 24 -17.05 -21.89 -13.47
CA THR A 24 -18.45 -22.31 -13.62
C THR A 24 -18.63 -23.48 -14.57
N GLU A 25 -17.69 -23.74 -15.50
CA GLU A 25 -17.80 -24.85 -16.47
C GLU A 25 -17.09 -26.14 -16.01
N SER A 26 -16.06 -26.04 -15.16
CA SER A 26 -15.24 -27.20 -14.76
C SER A 26 -15.42 -27.66 -13.31
N VAL A 27 -16.19 -26.95 -12.48
CA VAL A 27 -16.52 -27.35 -11.09
C VAL A 27 -18.03 -27.35 -10.94
N ASN A 28 -18.66 -28.35 -11.56
CA ASN A 28 -20.12 -28.48 -11.63
C ASN A 28 -20.80 -28.84 -10.30
N ASP A 29 -20.10 -29.00 -9.19
CA ASP A 29 -20.72 -29.50 -7.94
C ASP A 29 -20.55 -28.63 -6.69
N ASP A 30 -19.78 -27.52 -6.71
CA ASP A 30 -19.41 -26.86 -5.45
C ASP A 30 -19.54 -25.33 -5.39
N ILE A 31 -20.12 -24.66 -6.38
CA ILE A 31 -20.28 -23.19 -6.35
C ILE A 31 -21.75 -22.83 -6.23
N GLY A 32 -22.28 -22.90 -5.01
CA GLY A 32 -23.64 -22.47 -4.71
C GLY A 32 -23.72 -20.93 -4.57
N LEU A 33 -24.56 -20.29 -5.41
CA LEU A 33 -25.08 -18.97 -5.07
C LEU A 33 -26.08 -19.16 -3.94
N THR A 34 -25.85 -18.57 -2.79
CA THR A 34 -26.72 -18.66 -1.62
C THR A 34 -26.80 -17.32 -0.89
N GLU A 35 -27.77 -17.18 -0.02
CA GLU A 35 -27.85 -16.02 0.86
C GLU A 35 -27.37 -16.39 2.26
N ILE A 36 -26.44 -15.61 2.79
CA ILE A 36 -25.87 -15.78 4.14
C ILE A 36 -26.12 -14.52 4.95
N SER A 37 -26.38 -14.72 6.26
CA SER A 37 -26.50 -13.62 7.19
C SER A 37 -25.20 -12.80 7.26
N ILE A 38 -25.31 -11.47 7.28
CA ILE A 38 -24.15 -10.59 7.46
C ILE A 38 -23.37 -10.87 8.74
N TYR A 39 -23.98 -11.48 9.75
CA TYR A 39 -23.34 -11.84 11.01
C TYR A 39 -22.49 -13.11 10.92
N GLU A 40 -22.70 -13.92 9.89
CA GLU A 40 -21.90 -15.12 9.60
C GLU A 40 -20.70 -14.80 8.71
N LEU A 41 -20.55 -13.55 8.27
CA LEU A 41 -19.44 -13.10 7.43
C LEU A 41 -18.39 -12.38 8.28
N ILE A 42 -17.12 -12.71 8.04
CA ILE A 42 -15.98 -12.00 8.62
C ILE A 42 -15.09 -11.44 7.50
N PRO A 43 -14.57 -10.21 7.65
CA PRO A 43 -13.60 -9.67 6.71
C PRO A 43 -12.31 -10.51 6.69
N TYR A 44 -11.64 -10.57 5.54
CA TYR A 44 -10.30 -11.16 5.44
C TYR A 44 -9.34 -10.45 6.40
N SER A 45 -8.71 -11.23 7.28
CA SER A 45 -7.91 -10.68 8.40
C SER A 45 -6.73 -9.83 7.94
N ASN A 46 -6.10 -10.20 6.83
CA ASN A 46 -4.95 -9.51 6.24
C ASN A 46 -5.33 -8.59 5.08
N ASN A 47 -6.58 -8.11 5.00
CA ASN A 47 -7.00 -7.22 3.93
C ASN A 47 -6.29 -5.85 4.06
N PRO A 48 -5.40 -5.48 3.13
CA PRO A 48 -4.70 -4.20 3.16
C PRO A 48 -5.52 -3.06 2.58
N PHE A 49 -6.59 -3.39 1.82
CA PHE A 49 -7.35 -2.42 1.04
C PHE A 49 -8.30 -1.65 1.93
N LYS A 50 -8.19 -0.32 1.90
CA LYS A 50 -9.11 0.56 2.63
C LYS A 50 -10.53 0.46 2.04
N LEU A 51 -11.52 0.46 2.93
CA LEU A 51 -12.93 0.54 2.54
C LEU A 51 -13.21 1.92 1.94
N TYR A 52 -14.30 1.99 1.17
CA TYR A 52 -14.74 3.26 0.59
C TYR A 52 -15.27 4.18 1.69
N GLU A 53 -14.96 5.45 1.55
CA GLU A 53 -15.40 6.54 2.41
C GLU A 53 -15.97 7.69 1.56
N GLY A 54 -16.61 8.65 2.22
CA GLY A 54 -17.11 9.86 1.56
C GLY A 54 -18.09 9.58 0.42
N GLU A 55 -17.96 10.31 -0.66
CA GLU A 55 -18.89 10.27 -1.81
C GLU A 55 -19.00 8.88 -2.43
N ARG A 56 -17.88 8.17 -2.56
CA ARG A 56 -17.84 6.81 -3.14
C ARG A 56 -18.62 5.78 -2.32
N LEU A 57 -18.59 5.90 -0.99
CA LEU A 57 -19.41 5.09 -0.09
C LEU A 57 -20.90 5.42 -0.28
N GLU A 58 -21.25 6.69 -0.34
CA GLU A 58 -22.65 7.13 -0.50
C GLU A 58 -23.22 6.73 -1.87
N GLU A 59 -22.43 6.79 -2.93
CA GLU A 59 -22.82 6.28 -4.25
C GLU A 59 -23.12 4.78 -4.21
N MET A 60 -22.25 3.99 -3.59
CA MET A 60 -22.46 2.56 -3.44
C MET A 60 -23.68 2.24 -2.57
N LYS A 61 -23.92 2.99 -1.49
CA LYS A 61 -25.12 2.88 -0.65
C LYS A 61 -26.40 3.13 -1.47
N ARG A 62 -26.43 4.22 -2.24
CA ARG A 62 -27.59 4.52 -3.13
C ARG A 62 -27.82 3.41 -4.14
N SER A 63 -26.77 2.89 -4.74
CA SER A 63 -26.87 1.80 -5.73
C SER A 63 -27.40 0.51 -5.09
N ILE A 64 -26.83 0.07 -3.98
CA ILE A 64 -27.22 -1.17 -3.30
C ILE A 64 -28.61 -1.04 -2.67
N SER A 65 -28.98 0.11 -2.13
CA SER A 65 -30.32 0.36 -1.60
C SER A 65 -31.42 0.20 -2.67
N ARG A 66 -31.13 0.62 -3.92
CA ARG A 66 -32.08 0.56 -5.04
C ARG A 66 -32.14 -0.81 -5.73
N HIS A 67 -30.99 -1.42 -5.94
CA HIS A 67 -30.85 -2.59 -6.83
C HIS A 67 -30.44 -3.87 -6.10
N GLY A 68 -30.16 -3.79 -4.79
CA GLY A 68 -29.54 -4.89 -4.06
C GLY A 68 -28.08 -5.11 -4.45
N ILE A 69 -27.51 -6.19 -3.96
CA ILE A 69 -26.15 -6.63 -4.31
C ILE A 69 -26.23 -7.49 -5.57
N LEU A 70 -25.93 -6.88 -6.73
CA LEU A 70 -26.00 -7.57 -8.03
C LEU A 70 -24.88 -8.60 -8.23
N GLN A 71 -23.70 -8.33 -7.69
CA GLN A 71 -22.56 -9.26 -7.74
C GLN A 71 -22.38 -9.92 -6.37
N PRO A 72 -22.44 -11.25 -6.25
CA PRO A 72 -22.27 -11.93 -4.99
C PRO A 72 -20.93 -11.60 -4.32
N ILE A 73 -20.92 -11.64 -3.00
CA ILE A 73 -19.69 -11.56 -2.19
C ILE A 73 -19.00 -12.91 -2.28
N LEU A 74 -17.70 -12.93 -2.56
CA LEU A 74 -16.93 -14.18 -2.56
C LEU A 74 -16.44 -14.46 -1.15
N VAL A 75 -16.69 -15.67 -0.69
CA VAL A 75 -16.34 -16.10 0.65
C VAL A 75 -15.71 -17.50 0.62
N ARG A 76 -14.92 -17.83 1.62
CA ARG A 76 -14.44 -19.19 1.89
C ARG A 76 -14.87 -19.66 3.26
N GLU A 77 -14.95 -20.97 3.42
CA GLU A 77 -15.04 -21.61 4.72
C GLU A 77 -13.71 -21.45 5.46
N VAL A 78 -13.75 -21.21 6.76
CA VAL A 78 -12.56 -21.16 7.62
C VAL A 78 -12.59 -22.38 8.53
N GLU A 79 -11.54 -23.17 8.48
CA GLU A 79 -11.43 -24.39 9.28
C GLU A 79 -11.57 -24.09 10.78
N GLY A 80 -12.45 -24.82 11.46
CA GLY A 80 -12.73 -24.62 12.88
C GLY A 80 -13.59 -23.40 13.22
N ASN A 81 -14.14 -22.69 12.21
CA ASN A 81 -15.03 -21.55 12.40
C ASN A 81 -16.36 -21.79 11.67
N SER A 82 -17.49 -21.43 12.30
CA SER A 82 -18.81 -21.46 11.66
C SER A 82 -19.09 -20.28 10.73
N LYS A 83 -18.14 -19.35 10.61
CA LYS A 83 -18.26 -18.14 9.78
C LYS A 83 -17.49 -18.27 8.49
N TYR A 84 -17.93 -17.48 7.51
CA TYR A 84 -17.29 -17.41 6.21
C TYR A 84 -16.40 -16.17 6.10
N GLU A 85 -15.18 -16.34 5.61
CA GLU A 85 -14.24 -15.24 5.40
C GLU A 85 -14.41 -14.63 4.01
N ILE A 86 -14.54 -13.31 3.95
CA ILE A 86 -14.77 -12.54 2.72
C ILE A 86 -13.45 -12.41 1.94
N LEU A 87 -13.41 -12.90 0.71
CA LEU A 87 -12.26 -12.75 -0.18
C LEU A 87 -12.45 -11.61 -1.22
N ALA A 88 -13.69 -11.36 -1.63
CA ALA A 88 -14.01 -10.22 -2.51
C ALA A 88 -15.37 -9.62 -2.18
N GLY A 89 -15.48 -8.30 -2.26
CA GLY A 89 -16.74 -7.59 -1.98
C GLY A 89 -16.81 -6.94 -0.60
N HIS A 90 -15.70 -6.67 0.05
CA HIS A 90 -15.64 -6.01 1.37
C HIS A 90 -16.46 -4.71 1.43
N ASN A 91 -16.44 -3.89 0.36
CA ASN A 91 -17.23 -2.66 0.30
C ASN A 91 -18.73 -2.95 0.20
N ARG A 92 -19.15 -3.98 -0.55
CA ARG A 92 -20.56 -4.42 -0.63
C ARG A 92 -21.06 -4.92 0.72
N TYR A 93 -20.25 -5.71 1.42
CA TYR A 93 -20.54 -6.17 2.78
C TYR A 93 -20.65 -5.00 3.76
N ASN A 94 -19.71 -4.05 3.72
CA ASN A 94 -19.74 -2.88 4.59
C ASN A 94 -21.00 -2.04 4.38
N VAL A 95 -21.39 -1.83 3.12
CA VAL A 95 -22.63 -1.12 2.78
C VAL A 95 -23.87 -1.90 3.24
N ALA A 96 -23.89 -3.21 3.06
CA ALA A 96 -25.00 -4.03 3.54
C ALA A 96 -25.17 -3.92 5.06
N LYS A 97 -24.07 -3.93 5.81
CA LYS A 97 -24.13 -3.71 7.28
C LYS A 97 -24.74 -2.35 7.63
N ILE A 98 -24.34 -1.28 6.96
CA ILE A 98 -24.88 0.05 7.21
C ILE A 98 -26.36 0.12 6.87
N LEU A 99 -26.78 -0.49 5.76
CA LEU A 99 -28.18 -0.49 5.35
C LEU A 99 -29.05 -1.38 6.25
N ALA A 100 -28.52 -2.49 6.75
CA ALA A 100 -29.21 -3.42 7.63
C ALA A 100 -29.63 -2.81 8.98
N GLU A 101 -29.01 -1.69 9.39
CA GLU A 101 -29.42 -0.97 10.60
C GLU A 101 -30.86 -0.43 10.51
N ASN A 102 -31.36 -0.17 9.29
CA ASN A 102 -32.68 0.40 9.05
C ASN A 102 -33.54 -0.39 8.05
N ASP A 103 -33.00 -1.46 7.47
CA ASP A 103 -33.69 -2.24 6.42
C ASP A 103 -33.29 -3.72 6.50
N GLU A 104 -34.23 -4.55 6.96
CA GLU A 104 -34.03 -5.99 7.17
C GLU A 104 -33.69 -6.76 5.90
N ARG A 105 -33.97 -6.21 4.71
CA ARG A 105 -33.62 -6.84 3.41
C ARG A 105 -32.12 -7.09 3.29
N PHE A 106 -31.29 -6.31 4.01
CA PHE A 106 -29.82 -6.40 3.96
C PHE A 106 -29.23 -7.26 5.07
N LEU A 107 -30.05 -7.88 5.92
CA LEU A 107 -29.56 -8.84 6.93
C LEU A 107 -29.00 -10.11 6.30
N LYS A 108 -29.41 -10.44 5.08
CA LYS A 108 -28.84 -11.51 4.27
C LYS A 108 -28.31 -10.93 2.97
N VAL A 109 -27.21 -11.48 2.52
CA VAL A 109 -26.53 -11.02 1.30
C VAL A 109 -26.19 -12.20 0.39
N PRO A 110 -26.26 -12.02 -0.94
CA PRO A 110 -25.86 -13.06 -1.86
C PRO A 110 -24.36 -13.30 -1.79
N VAL A 111 -23.99 -14.54 -1.59
CA VAL A 111 -22.59 -14.98 -1.53
C VAL A 111 -22.33 -16.13 -2.49
N ARG A 112 -21.06 -16.27 -2.89
CA ARG A 112 -20.54 -17.45 -3.55
C ARG A 112 -19.49 -18.06 -2.65
N ILE A 113 -19.72 -19.29 -2.20
CA ILE A 113 -18.82 -20.01 -1.33
C ILE A 113 -17.76 -20.72 -2.16
N LEU A 114 -16.50 -20.47 -1.88
CA LEU A 114 -15.37 -21.17 -2.47
C LEU A 114 -14.87 -22.19 -1.46
N LYS A 115 -14.88 -23.46 -1.84
CA LYS A 115 -14.40 -24.56 -0.98
C LYS A 115 -12.92 -24.85 -1.22
N ASN A 116 -12.26 -25.40 -0.22
CA ASN A 116 -10.88 -25.86 -0.28
C ASN A 116 -9.88 -24.76 -0.70
N ILE A 117 -10.12 -23.52 -0.28
CA ILE A 117 -9.24 -22.38 -0.54
C ILE A 117 -8.26 -22.20 0.61
N ASP A 118 -6.97 -22.47 0.36
CA ASP A 118 -5.89 -22.20 1.29
C ASP A 118 -5.60 -20.68 1.43
N ASP A 119 -4.82 -20.30 2.44
CA ASP A 119 -4.49 -18.90 2.71
C ASP A 119 -3.78 -18.22 1.55
N VAL A 120 -2.96 -18.97 0.85
CA VAL A 120 -2.19 -18.46 -0.28
C VAL A 120 -3.09 -18.15 -1.48
N THR A 121 -4.02 -19.05 -1.78
CA THR A 121 -5.03 -18.82 -2.82
C THR A 121 -5.98 -17.69 -2.42
N ALA A 122 -6.33 -17.60 -1.15
CA ALA A 122 -7.13 -16.49 -0.60
C ALA A 122 -6.45 -15.13 -0.82
N GLU A 123 -5.15 -15.00 -0.51
CA GLU A 123 -4.39 -13.77 -0.77
C GLU A 123 -4.41 -13.36 -2.24
N ILE A 124 -4.30 -14.33 -3.16
CA ILE A 124 -4.35 -14.05 -4.60
C ILE A 124 -5.73 -13.55 -4.99
N ILE A 125 -6.81 -14.19 -4.54
CA ILE A 125 -8.17 -13.77 -4.86
C ILE A 125 -8.43 -12.35 -4.34
N VAL A 126 -8.00 -12.05 -3.11
CA VAL A 126 -8.10 -10.70 -2.53
C VAL A 126 -7.32 -9.68 -3.36
N SER A 127 -6.09 -10.00 -3.75
CA SER A 127 -5.23 -9.14 -4.57
C SER A 127 -5.86 -8.87 -5.94
N GLU A 128 -6.19 -9.94 -6.67
CA GLU A 128 -6.74 -9.87 -8.03
C GLU A 128 -8.09 -9.18 -8.09
N SER A 129 -8.98 -9.43 -7.11
CA SER A 129 -10.29 -8.77 -7.06
C SER A 129 -10.20 -7.25 -6.95
N ASN A 130 -9.16 -6.73 -6.28
CA ASN A 130 -8.92 -5.30 -6.17
C ASN A 130 -8.23 -4.72 -7.40
N MET A 131 -7.28 -5.46 -8.01
CA MET A 131 -6.60 -5.05 -9.24
C MET A 131 -7.55 -4.92 -10.44
N ASN A 132 -8.61 -5.73 -10.50
CA ASN A 132 -9.61 -5.59 -11.57
C ASN A 132 -10.49 -4.35 -11.44
N GLN A 133 -10.64 -3.85 -10.23
CA GLN A 133 -11.48 -2.68 -9.94
C GLN A 133 -10.69 -1.37 -9.93
N ARG A 134 -9.37 -1.42 -9.76
CA ARG A 134 -8.48 -0.25 -9.64
C ARG A 134 -7.20 -0.48 -10.45
N SER A 135 -6.65 0.58 -11.03
CA SER A 135 -5.31 0.48 -11.61
C SER A 135 -4.26 0.41 -10.48
N LEU A 136 -3.09 -0.16 -10.78
CA LEU A 136 -1.99 -0.17 -9.80
C LEU A 136 -1.64 1.24 -9.32
N ASN A 137 -1.80 2.26 -10.19
CA ASN A 137 -1.49 3.64 -9.85
C ASN A 137 -2.45 4.26 -8.84
N ASP A 138 -3.68 3.77 -8.78
CA ASP A 138 -4.72 4.25 -7.87
C ASP A 138 -4.64 3.60 -6.47
N LEU A 139 -3.75 2.62 -6.31
CA LEU A 139 -3.53 1.94 -5.04
C LEU A 139 -2.61 2.76 -4.13
N LEU A 140 -2.88 2.71 -2.84
CA LEU A 140 -1.98 3.24 -1.82
C LEU A 140 -0.64 2.48 -1.82
N PRO A 141 0.47 3.09 -1.36
CA PRO A 141 1.77 2.44 -1.35
C PRO A 141 1.80 1.07 -0.66
N SER A 142 1.08 0.90 0.46
CA SER A 142 0.98 -0.39 1.15
C SER A 142 0.13 -1.40 0.41
N GLU A 143 -0.93 -0.97 -0.29
CA GLU A 143 -1.77 -1.81 -1.14
C GLU A 143 -0.96 -2.33 -2.34
N LYS A 144 -0.16 -1.45 -2.98
CA LYS A 144 0.81 -1.85 -4.02
C LYS A 144 1.81 -2.89 -3.51
N ALA A 145 2.32 -2.67 -2.30
CA ALA A 145 3.26 -3.60 -1.68
C ALA A 145 2.65 -4.99 -1.49
N PHE A 146 1.40 -5.07 -1.07
CA PHE A 146 0.67 -6.33 -0.92
C PHE A 146 0.49 -7.03 -2.26
N VAL A 147 -0.07 -6.35 -3.26
CA VAL A 147 -0.33 -6.90 -4.61
C VAL A 147 0.97 -7.46 -5.23
N ILE A 148 2.02 -6.64 -5.22
CA ILE A 148 3.32 -7.02 -5.80
C ILE A 148 3.95 -8.18 -5.02
N ALA A 149 3.88 -8.17 -3.69
CA ALA A 149 4.43 -9.24 -2.86
C ALA A 149 3.69 -10.57 -3.08
N THR A 150 2.36 -10.53 -3.14
CA THR A 150 1.51 -11.70 -3.39
C THR A 150 1.82 -12.31 -4.76
N TYR A 151 1.86 -11.49 -5.81
CA TYR A 151 2.23 -11.95 -7.15
C TYR A 151 3.64 -12.53 -7.20
N TYR A 152 4.63 -11.81 -6.65
CA TYR A 152 6.02 -12.27 -6.61
C TYR A 152 6.19 -13.55 -5.80
N ALA A 153 5.50 -13.70 -4.68
CA ALA A 153 5.51 -14.93 -3.89
C ALA A 153 4.89 -16.11 -4.65
N ALA A 154 3.83 -15.84 -5.42
CA ALA A 154 3.23 -16.83 -6.32
C ALA A 154 4.21 -17.35 -7.36
N GLU A 155 4.89 -16.43 -8.05
CA GLU A 155 5.90 -16.76 -9.06
C GLU A 155 7.14 -17.48 -8.47
N LYS A 156 7.50 -17.16 -7.22
CA LYS A 156 8.68 -17.75 -6.57
C LYS A 156 8.46 -19.18 -6.07
N LYS A 157 7.24 -19.56 -5.73
CA LYS A 157 6.88 -20.91 -5.28
C LYS A 157 6.71 -21.85 -6.49
N GLN A 158 7.77 -22.03 -7.27
CA GLN A 158 7.83 -23.06 -8.33
C GLN A 158 7.64 -24.45 -7.71
N GLY A 159 6.53 -25.10 -8.01
CA GLY A 159 6.25 -26.50 -7.66
C GLY A 159 4.81 -26.78 -7.28
N LEU A 160 4.16 -25.92 -6.52
CA LEU A 160 2.76 -26.12 -6.08
C LEU A 160 1.76 -25.23 -6.83
N ARG A 161 2.24 -24.30 -7.65
CA ARG A 161 1.43 -23.30 -8.38
C ARG A 161 1.60 -23.30 -9.88
N THR A 162 2.55 -24.08 -10.41
CA THR A 162 2.63 -24.31 -11.87
C THR A 162 1.30 -24.85 -12.35
N ASP A 163 0.65 -25.70 -11.58
CA ASP A 163 -0.66 -26.27 -11.92
C ASP A 163 -1.78 -25.22 -11.88
N LEU A 164 -1.77 -24.31 -10.92
CA LEU A 164 -2.76 -23.24 -10.83
C LEU A 164 -2.51 -22.16 -11.88
N ILE A 165 -1.25 -21.77 -12.09
CA ILE A 165 -0.84 -20.81 -13.11
C ILE A 165 -0.98 -21.42 -14.51
N SER A 166 -0.62 -22.71 -14.73
CA SER A 166 -0.88 -23.41 -15.97
C SER A 166 -2.38 -23.55 -16.25
N ARG A 167 -3.18 -23.86 -15.23
CA ARG A 167 -4.64 -23.87 -15.35
C ARG A 167 -5.20 -22.50 -15.68
N VAL A 168 -4.72 -21.46 -15.03
CA VAL A 168 -5.11 -20.06 -15.32
C VAL A 168 -4.65 -19.63 -16.70
N ASN A 169 -3.43 -20.01 -17.13
CA ASN A 169 -2.91 -19.72 -18.48
C ASN A 169 -3.63 -20.54 -19.54
N GLU A 170 -3.91 -21.81 -19.30
CA GLU A 170 -4.71 -22.70 -20.17
C GLU A 170 -6.13 -22.17 -20.35
N LEU A 171 -6.76 -21.71 -19.27
CA LEU A 171 -8.07 -21.07 -19.25
C LEU A 171 -8.07 -19.70 -19.95
N LEU A 172 -6.92 -19.03 -20.01
CA LEU A 172 -6.76 -17.74 -20.68
C LEU A 172 -6.30 -17.87 -22.14
N GLY A 173 -6.05 -19.10 -22.65
CA GLY A 173 -5.59 -19.34 -24.02
C GLY A 173 -4.24 -18.67 -24.32
N LYS A 174 -3.34 -18.58 -23.32
CA LYS A 174 -1.99 -17.99 -23.49
C LYS A 174 -0.97 -19.10 -23.65
N GLU A 175 -0.23 -19.08 -24.76
CA GLU A 175 0.98 -19.89 -24.92
C GLU A 175 2.12 -19.32 -24.07
N ASP A 176 2.89 -20.20 -23.40
CA ASP A 176 3.99 -19.86 -22.51
C ASP A 176 5.22 -19.31 -23.28
N GLU A 177 5.19 -18.04 -23.67
CA GLU A 177 6.40 -17.36 -24.20
C GLU A 177 7.39 -16.90 -23.10
N ILE A 178 7.06 -17.07 -21.82
CA ILE A 178 7.81 -16.46 -20.70
C ILE A 178 8.57 -17.51 -19.84
N GLY A 179 8.73 -18.72 -20.32
CA GLY A 179 9.24 -19.88 -19.56
C GLY A 179 10.63 -19.79 -18.92
N SER A 180 11.47 -18.78 -19.24
CA SER A 180 12.86 -18.69 -18.74
C SER A 180 13.15 -17.53 -17.79
N LEU A 181 12.20 -16.63 -17.54
CA LEU A 181 12.41 -15.46 -16.69
C LEU A 181 12.24 -15.80 -15.20
N THR A 182 13.09 -15.21 -14.33
CA THR A 182 12.89 -15.33 -12.88
C THR A 182 11.59 -14.65 -12.45
N GLY A 183 10.92 -15.13 -11.39
CA GLY A 183 9.67 -14.55 -10.89
C GLY A 183 9.72 -13.05 -10.66
N LYS A 184 10.90 -12.50 -10.31
CA LYS A 184 11.13 -11.06 -10.17
C LYS A 184 11.04 -10.30 -11.50
N HIS A 185 11.54 -10.88 -12.58
CA HIS A 185 11.46 -10.28 -13.92
C HIS A 185 10.05 -10.40 -14.49
N LYS A 186 9.35 -11.52 -14.24
CA LYS A 186 7.95 -11.68 -14.62
C LYS A 186 7.08 -10.63 -13.92
N ALA A 187 7.23 -10.46 -12.60
CA ALA A 187 6.54 -9.42 -11.85
C ALA A 187 6.90 -8.00 -12.34
N ALA A 188 8.16 -7.76 -12.74
CA ALA A 188 8.60 -6.48 -13.28
C ALA A 188 7.90 -6.15 -14.60
N LEU A 189 7.73 -7.13 -15.47
CA LEU A 189 7.00 -6.98 -16.74
C LEU A 189 5.50 -6.77 -16.48
N GLU A 190 4.88 -7.59 -15.62
CA GLU A 190 3.45 -7.53 -15.31
C GLU A 190 3.04 -6.14 -14.77
N PHE A 191 3.81 -5.61 -13.84
CA PHE A 191 3.49 -4.34 -13.20
C PHE A 191 4.15 -3.13 -13.88
N ASN A 192 4.89 -3.33 -14.97
CA ASN A 192 5.69 -2.27 -15.62
C ASN A 192 6.60 -1.53 -14.63
N LEU A 193 7.28 -2.27 -13.77
CA LEU A 193 8.18 -1.79 -12.74
C LEU A 193 9.59 -2.36 -12.93
N SER A 194 10.61 -1.69 -12.34
CA SER A 194 11.95 -2.28 -12.31
C SER A 194 12.01 -3.48 -11.35
N PRO A 195 12.87 -4.48 -11.60
CA PRO A 195 13.11 -5.58 -10.66
C PRO A 195 13.52 -5.11 -9.25
N THR A 196 14.18 -3.95 -9.16
CA THR A 196 14.52 -3.32 -7.88
C THR A 196 13.28 -2.80 -7.16
N SER A 197 12.33 -2.20 -7.89
CA SER A 197 11.05 -1.75 -7.33
C SER A 197 10.22 -2.93 -6.82
N ILE A 198 10.17 -4.04 -7.57
CA ILE A 198 9.50 -5.27 -7.12
C ILE A 198 10.08 -5.75 -5.78
N ALA A 199 11.42 -5.79 -5.66
CA ALA A 199 12.07 -6.18 -4.41
C ALA A 199 11.75 -5.22 -3.25
N LYS A 200 11.70 -3.91 -3.51
CA LYS A 200 11.35 -2.90 -2.50
C LYS A 200 9.92 -3.10 -2.01
N TYR A 201 8.94 -3.14 -2.90
CA TYR A 201 7.54 -3.33 -2.54
C TYR A 201 7.30 -4.66 -1.83
N SER A 202 7.89 -5.76 -2.32
CA SER A 202 7.79 -7.06 -1.65
C SER A 202 8.32 -7.02 -0.22
N LYS A 203 9.40 -6.28 0.03
CA LYS A 203 9.94 -6.13 1.38
C LYS A 203 9.10 -5.20 2.25
N ILE A 204 8.55 -4.10 1.69
CA ILE A 204 7.63 -3.19 2.39
C ILE A 204 6.38 -3.93 2.88
N ASN A 205 5.95 -4.99 2.19
CA ASN A 205 4.81 -5.79 2.64
C ASN A 205 5.01 -6.43 4.01
N THR A 206 6.26 -6.61 4.47
CA THR A 206 6.58 -7.14 5.81
C THR A 206 6.58 -6.05 6.90
N LEU A 207 6.27 -4.80 6.56
CA LEU A 207 6.23 -3.70 7.53
C LEU A 207 5.01 -3.83 8.45
N ASP A 208 5.14 -3.39 9.71
CA ASP A 208 4.02 -3.27 10.66
C ASP A 208 2.89 -2.43 10.07
N LYS A 209 1.65 -2.80 10.33
CA LYS A 209 0.46 -2.13 9.77
C LYS A 209 0.46 -0.62 10.02
N ARG A 210 0.79 -0.18 11.22
CA ARG A 210 0.82 1.24 11.60
C ARG A 210 1.90 2.03 10.86
N LEU A 211 3.05 1.40 10.58
CA LEU A 211 4.09 2.00 9.74
C LEU A 211 3.67 2.00 8.25
N LYS A 212 2.89 1.02 7.79
CA LYS A 212 2.26 1.06 6.47
C LYS A 212 1.25 2.20 6.36
N ASP A 213 0.45 2.45 7.41
CA ASP A 213 -0.47 3.58 7.45
C ASP A 213 0.30 4.91 7.38
N ASN A 214 1.39 5.05 8.13
CA ASN A 214 2.26 6.22 8.05
C ASN A 214 2.87 6.44 6.64
N LEU A 215 3.20 5.37 5.93
CA LEU A 215 3.64 5.42 4.54
C LEU A 215 2.50 5.90 3.62
N ASN A 216 1.29 5.40 3.81
CA ASN A 216 0.10 5.80 3.04
C ASN A 216 -0.25 7.28 3.25
N ASP A 217 -0.03 7.79 4.47
CA ASP A 217 -0.26 9.18 4.85
C ASP A 217 0.89 10.12 4.40
N GLY A 218 1.90 9.59 3.69
CA GLY A 218 3.03 10.36 3.18
C GLY A 218 4.01 10.85 4.25
N LEU A 219 3.96 10.30 5.46
CA LEU A 219 4.85 10.70 6.55
C LEU A 219 6.30 10.24 6.34
N PHE A 220 6.52 9.29 5.45
CA PHE A 220 7.83 8.91 4.91
C PHE A 220 7.68 8.29 3.51
N ASP A 221 8.76 8.27 2.76
CA ASP A 221 8.81 7.78 1.39
C ASP A 221 9.02 6.24 1.30
N ILE A 222 8.91 5.71 0.10
CA ILE A 222 9.11 4.28 -0.21
C ILE A 222 10.50 3.78 0.23
N ASP A 223 11.56 4.58 0.08
CA ASP A 223 12.91 4.16 0.45
C ASP A 223 13.07 4.09 1.98
N THR A 224 12.45 5.02 2.70
CA THR A 224 12.37 5.00 4.17
C THR A 224 11.61 3.75 4.64
N ALA A 225 10.42 3.48 4.10
CA ALA A 225 9.64 2.29 4.41
C ALA A 225 10.42 1.00 4.12
N TYR A 226 11.10 0.94 2.97
CA TYR A 226 11.95 -0.19 2.60
C TYR A 226 13.09 -0.41 3.60
N ASN A 227 13.75 0.65 4.08
CA ASN A 227 14.81 0.52 5.07
C ASN A 227 14.27 0.00 6.42
N LEU A 228 13.14 0.52 6.89
CA LEU A 228 12.52 0.11 8.14
C LEU A 228 12.00 -1.34 8.10
N SER A 229 11.59 -1.84 6.93
CA SER A 229 11.09 -3.20 6.77
C SER A 229 12.14 -4.31 6.97
N PHE A 230 13.41 -3.96 7.16
CA PHE A 230 14.46 -4.90 7.53
C PHE A 230 14.56 -5.15 9.05
N ARG A 231 13.82 -4.39 9.85
CA ARG A 231 13.75 -4.58 11.30
C ARG A 231 12.76 -5.66 11.67
N THR A 232 12.98 -6.28 12.84
CA THR A 232 12.05 -7.29 13.37
C THR A 232 10.70 -6.64 13.73
N PRO A 233 9.61 -7.40 13.86
CA PRO A 233 8.31 -6.86 14.26
C PRO A 233 8.37 -6.07 15.58
N GLU A 234 9.16 -6.54 16.57
CA GLU A 234 9.35 -5.90 17.85
C GLU A 234 10.06 -4.55 17.68
N GLU A 235 11.12 -4.51 16.87
CA GLU A 235 11.86 -3.28 16.55
C GLU A 235 11.01 -2.28 15.77
N GLN A 236 10.20 -2.75 14.82
CA GLN A 236 9.25 -1.91 14.09
C GLN A 236 8.22 -1.28 15.04
N ASN A 237 7.76 -2.02 16.05
CA ASN A 237 6.89 -1.49 17.09
C ASN A 237 7.61 -0.41 17.92
N ILE A 238 8.88 -0.61 18.29
CA ILE A 238 9.67 0.39 19.00
C ILE A 238 9.81 1.67 18.16
N ILE A 239 10.12 1.54 16.86
CA ILE A 239 10.24 2.67 15.93
C ILE A 239 8.93 3.44 15.85
N TYR A 240 7.81 2.73 15.70
CA TYR A 240 6.48 3.35 15.63
C TYR A 240 6.17 4.13 16.92
N LEU A 241 6.27 3.50 18.09
CA LEU A 241 5.99 4.14 19.38
C LEU A 241 6.90 5.33 19.66
N TYR A 242 8.18 5.22 19.31
CA TYR A 242 9.13 6.33 19.45
C TYR A 242 8.74 7.52 18.59
N ARG A 243 8.40 7.25 17.31
CA ARG A 243 8.00 8.28 16.36
C ARG A 243 6.74 9.01 16.83
N GLU A 244 5.71 8.28 17.22
CA GLU A 244 4.45 8.86 17.71
C GLU A 244 4.67 9.68 19.00
N GLY A 245 5.38 9.11 19.98
CA GLY A 245 5.59 9.77 21.27
C GLY A 245 6.43 11.05 21.19
N LYS A 246 7.31 11.19 20.20
CA LYS A 246 8.16 12.38 20.00
C LYS A 246 7.83 13.20 18.76
N ASN A 247 6.79 12.84 18.01
CA ASN A 247 6.45 13.42 16.70
C ASN A 247 7.70 13.57 15.80
N SER A 248 8.54 12.52 15.77
CA SER A 248 9.82 12.54 15.08
C SER A 248 9.65 12.21 13.62
N LYS A 249 10.27 13.00 12.74
CA LYS A 249 10.32 12.71 11.30
C LYS A 249 11.47 11.76 11.00
N ILE A 250 11.15 10.62 10.38
CA ILE A 250 12.15 9.68 9.88
C ILE A 250 12.30 9.92 8.38
N ASN A 251 13.48 10.33 7.97
CA ASN A 251 13.82 10.51 6.56
C ASN A 251 14.68 9.35 6.04
N ARG A 252 14.98 9.36 4.74
CA ARG A 252 15.78 8.32 4.09
C ARG A 252 17.15 8.12 4.74
N LYS A 253 17.85 9.20 5.14
CA LYS A 253 19.16 9.10 5.82
C LYS A 253 19.01 8.41 7.17
N ASN A 254 18.08 8.89 8.00
CA ASN A 254 17.85 8.32 9.33
C ASN A 254 17.41 6.85 9.25
N SER A 255 16.54 6.51 8.29
CA SER A 255 16.08 5.13 8.11
C SER A 255 17.21 4.18 7.68
N LEU A 256 18.19 4.69 6.91
CA LEU A 256 19.35 3.91 6.54
C LEU A 256 20.26 3.65 7.76
N ASP A 257 20.41 4.64 8.63
CA ASP A 257 21.16 4.49 9.88
C ASP A 257 20.44 3.52 10.83
N ILE A 258 19.11 3.60 10.97
CA ILE A 258 18.29 2.65 11.73
C ILE A 258 18.43 1.23 11.16
N LYS A 259 18.45 1.07 9.83
CA LYS A 259 18.64 -0.22 9.18
C LYS A 259 19.98 -0.88 9.54
N LYS A 260 21.03 -0.10 9.78
CA LYS A 260 22.39 -0.58 10.10
C LYS A 260 22.60 -0.91 11.58
N LEU A 261 21.68 -0.53 12.45
CA LEU A 261 21.79 -0.85 13.88
C LEU A 261 21.84 -2.37 14.08
N GLU A 262 22.58 -2.82 15.05
CA GLU A 262 22.53 -4.21 15.51
C GLU A 262 21.17 -4.49 16.17
N THR A 263 20.73 -3.61 17.07
CA THR A 263 19.42 -3.65 17.72
C THR A 263 18.82 -2.24 17.78
N VAL A 264 17.47 -2.16 17.68
CA VAL A 264 16.76 -0.88 17.81
C VAL A 264 16.32 -0.66 19.25
N THR A 265 16.82 0.39 19.87
CA THR A 265 16.41 0.84 21.19
C THR A 265 15.99 2.31 21.15
N LYS A 266 15.26 2.77 22.17
CA LYS A 266 14.88 4.20 22.29
C LYS A 266 16.11 5.11 22.30
N GLU A 267 17.18 4.68 22.98
CA GLU A 267 18.43 5.44 23.08
C GLU A 267 19.12 5.59 21.72
N ASN A 268 19.18 4.51 20.93
CA ASN A 268 19.73 4.54 19.58
C ASN A 268 18.92 5.45 18.66
N LEU A 269 17.59 5.42 18.78
CA LEU A 269 16.72 6.31 18.03
C LEU A 269 16.89 7.78 18.43
N ASP A 270 17.06 8.09 19.73
CA ASP A 270 17.39 9.43 20.19
C ASP A 270 18.70 9.94 19.57
N ASN A 271 19.72 9.11 19.54
CA ASN A 271 21.02 9.44 18.96
C ASN A 271 20.91 9.74 17.45
N ILE A 272 20.14 8.96 16.70
CA ILE A 272 19.99 9.12 15.24
C ILE A 272 19.08 10.32 14.92
N LEU A 273 17.94 10.45 15.60
CA LEU A 273 16.89 11.39 15.21
C LEU A 273 17.09 12.78 15.84
N VAL A 274 17.70 12.87 17.04
CA VAL A 274 17.96 14.14 17.73
C VAL A 274 19.27 14.75 17.28
N LYS A 275 20.34 13.96 17.06
CA LYS A 275 21.64 14.49 16.58
C LYS A 275 21.53 15.18 15.22
N ASN A 276 20.76 14.62 14.29
CA ASN A 276 20.55 15.26 12.98
C ASN A 276 19.84 16.61 13.08
N LYS A 277 19.06 16.87 14.15
CA LYS A 277 18.45 18.18 14.42
C LYS A 277 19.50 19.16 14.97
N LYS A 278 20.36 18.69 15.86
CA LYS A 278 21.48 19.51 16.41
C LYS A 278 22.52 19.88 15.36
N GLU A 279 22.84 18.98 14.40
CA GLU A 279 23.76 19.31 13.30
C GLU A 279 23.20 20.40 12.36
N LYS A 280 21.89 20.46 12.12
CA LYS A 280 21.27 21.56 11.36
C LYS A 280 21.28 22.88 12.15
N GLU A 281 21.04 22.85 13.46
CA GLU A 281 21.14 24.03 14.33
C GLU A 281 22.59 24.53 14.38
N ASN A 282 23.57 23.61 14.50
CA ASN A 282 24.98 23.97 14.48
C ASN A 282 25.47 24.57 13.15
N SER A 283 24.82 24.33 12.03
CA SER A 283 25.19 24.96 10.76
C SER A 283 24.81 26.44 10.71
N VAL A 284 23.64 26.81 11.27
CA VAL A 284 23.24 28.22 11.41
C VAL A 284 24.10 28.93 12.44
N ASP A 285 24.36 28.30 13.58
CA ASP A 285 25.27 28.84 14.62
C ASP A 285 26.68 29.04 14.10
N LYS A 286 27.19 28.16 13.22
CA LYS A 286 28.48 28.34 12.56
C LYS A 286 28.50 29.54 11.62
N ILE A 287 27.41 29.74 10.86
CA ILE A 287 27.29 30.90 9.97
C ILE A 287 27.22 32.19 10.83
N VAL A 288 26.38 32.18 11.87
CA VAL A 288 26.25 33.30 12.80
C VAL A 288 27.61 33.64 13.45
N LYS A 289 28.31 32.66 14.01
CA LYS A 289 29.65 32.86 14.62
C LYS A 289 30.69 33.33 13.61
N LYS A 290 30.59 32.93 12.34
CA LYS A 290 31.52 33.36 11.30
C LYS A 290 31.39 34.86 10.99
N TYR A 291 30.15 35.35 10.93
CA TYR A 291 29.88 36.73 10.52
C TYR A 291 29.63 37.70 11.69
N PHE A 292 29.31 37.18 12.89
CA PHE A 292 29.00 37.95 14.08
C PHE A 292 29.73 37.37 15.34
N PRO A 293 31.07 37.28 15.33
CA PRO A 293 31.82 36.54 16.37
C PRO A 293 31.67 37.15 17.76
N ASP A 294 31.46 38.46 17.86
CA ASP A 294 31.49 39.24 19.11
C ASP A 294 30.08 39.63 19.61
N LYS A 295 29.02 39.13 19.00
CA LYS A 295 27.63 39.48 19.39
C LYS A 295 26.93 38.34 20.11
N ASN A 296 26.15 38.71 21.12
CA ASN A 296 25.24 37.73 21.74
C ASN A 296 24.09 37.37 20.80
N LYS A 297 23.32 36.34 21.19
CA LYS A 297 22.27 35.78 20.33
C LYS A 297 21.17 36.79 19.99
N ASP A 298 20.77 37.61 20.96
CA ASP A 298 19.67 38.58 20.78
C ASP A 298 20.10 39.75 19.91
N GLU A 299 21.33 40.26 20.11
CA GLU A 299 21.92 41.28 19.24
C GLU A 299 22.14 40.79 17.81
N THR A 300 22.49 39.50 17.65
CA THR A 300 22.66 38.88 16.34
C THR A 300 21.33 38.78 15.59
N VAL A 301 20.25 38.36 16.27
CA VAL A 301 18.91 38.28 15.69
C VAL A 301 18.44 39.67 15.27
N ALA A 302 18.54 40.67 16.14
CA ALA A 302 18.11 42.05 15.83
C ALA A 302 18.89 42.64 14.62
N LEU A 303 20.18 42.31 14.50
CA LEU A 303 21.00 42.77 13.39
C LEU A 303 20.68 42.04 12.08
N LEU A 304 20.43 40.74 12.17
CA LEU A 304 20.00 39.93 11.00
C LEU A 304 18.65 40.41 10.48
N ASP A 305 17.68 40.67 11.35
CA ASP A 305 16.39 41.19 10.95
C ASP A 305 16.54 42.54 10.19
N LYS A 306 17.35 43.43 10.71
CA LYS A 306 17.64 44.71 10.05
C LYS A 306 18.32 44.54 8.68
N ILE A 307 19.28 43.65 8.58
CA ILE A 307 19.98 43.36 7.31
C ILE A 307 19.01 42.73 6.29
N LEU A 308 18.17 41.81 6.73
CA LEU A 308 17.17 41.17 5.88
C LEU A 308 16.12 42.17 5.41
N GLU A 309 15.61 43.03 6.28
CA GLU A 309 14.68 44.12 5.92
C GLU A 309 15.31 45.07 4.88
N GLU A 310 16.56 45.48 5.07
CA GLU A 310 17.26 46.31 4.07
C GLU A 310 17.48 45.56 2.76
N TYR A 311 17.86 44.29 2.80
CA TYR A 311 18.09 43.45 1.61
C TYR A 311 16.80 43.32 0.82
N PHE A 312 15.71 42.92 1.46
CA PHE A 312 14.43 42.71 0.78
C PHE A 312 13.75 44.04 0.35
N SER A 313 13.98 45.13 1.04
CA SER A 313 13.50 46.42 0.61
C SER A 313 14.16 46.92 -0.69
N LYS A 314 15.44 46.59 -0.85
CA LYS A 314 16.22 46.91 -2.07
C LYS A 314 16.02 45.92 -3.22
N ASN A 315 15.56 44.71 -2.95
CA ASN A 315 15.39 43.63 -3.91
C ASN A 315 13.94 43.09 -3.92
N LYS A 316 12.98 43.98 -4.15
CA LYS A 316 11.54 43.66 -4.14
C LYS A 316 11.15 42.51 -5.09
N ASP A 317 11.87 42.34 -6.19
CA ASP A 317 11.58 41.31 -7.18
C ASP A 317 11.85 39.89 -6.63
N ILE A 318 12.73 39.75 -5.63
CA ILE A 318 13.03 38.44 -5.00
C ILE A 318 11.90 37.99 -4.07
N VAL A 319 11.16 38.93 -3.45
CA VAL A 319 10.05 38.61 -2.54
C VAL A 319 8.86 38.03 -3.29
N GLN A 320 8.55 38.53 -4.49
CA GLN A 320 7.47 38.01 -5.32
C GLN A 320 7.70 36.55 -5.72
N HIS A 321 8.95 36.15 -6.02
CA HIS A 321 9.28 34.74 -6.31
C HIS A 321 9.17 33.82 -5.10
N ALA A 322 9.43 34.30 -3.88
CA ALA A 322 9.33 33.50 -2.64
C ALA A 322 7.87 33.26 -2.19
N GLU A 323 6.96 34.19 -2.48
CA GLU A 323 5.52 34.03 -2.20
C GLU A 323 4.84 33.06 -3.18
N TRP A 324 5.28 33.02 -4.44
CA TRP A 324 4.78 32.07 -5.44
C TRP A 324 5.15 30.61 -5.11
N SER A 325 6.30 30.37 -4.46
CA SER A 325 6.69 29.01 -4.05
C SER A 325 5.90 28.46 -2.86
N LYS A 326 5.24 29.34 -2.07
CA LYS A 326 4.36 28.94 -0.95
C LYS A 326 2.89 28.73 -1.35
N ALA A 327 2.49 29.26 -2.51
CA ALA A 327 1.13 29.08 -3.04
C ALA A 327 0.97 27.85 -3.93
N SER A 328 2.06 27.10 -4.19
CA SER A 328 2.10 25.94 -5.08
C SER A 328 2.46 24.63 -4.35
N THR A 329 2.41 24.62 -3.03
CA THR A 329 2.51 23.43 -2.16
C THR A 329 1.23 23.29 -1.35
#